data_01822b99156c4b59eed9c6c475e324c6
#
_entry.id   01822b99156c4b59eed9c6c475e324c6
#
_cell.length_a   1.000
_cell.length_b   1.000
_cell.length_c   1.000
_cell.angle_alpha   90.00
_cell.angle_beta   90.00
_cell.angle_gamma   90.00
#
_symmetry.space_group_name_H-M   'P 1'
#
loop_
_entity.id
_entity.type
_entity.pdbx_description
1 polymer ?
#
loop_
_entity_poly.entity_id
_entity_poly.type
_entity_poly.pdbx_seq_one_letter_code
_entity_poly.pdbx_strand_id
1 'polypeptide(L)'
;MALIDMLRRYLGPQPPRSEYEDNTPIGQPVSGAVQSYVSSYSFTGSNINPLTAMESPSVYACVRLIASSIAKLEWQILRETPEGKVVEPNHPLANLLNVEPNEDTSALVFRETLLTNALLTGNGYAYIQRDASGMPVSLELL
;
A
#
# COMPACT_ATOMS: atom_id res chain seq x y z
N MET A 1 -36.47 -19.75 26.31
CA MET A 1 -35.21 -20.22 25.72
C MET A 1 -34.66 -19.08 24.89
N ALA A 2 -33.61 -18.43 25.36
CA ALA A 2 -33.15 -17.15 24.80
C ALA A 2 -32.37 -17.40 23.49
N LEU A 3 -32.52 -16.51 22.51
CA LEU A 3 -31.83 -16.50 21.22
C LEU A 3 -30.29 -16.69 21.38
N ILE A 4 -29.74 -16.24 22.49
CA ILE A 4 -28.33 -16.36 22.88
C ILE A 4 -27.89 -17.83 23.06
N ASP A 5 -28.76 -18.69 23.62
CA ASP A 5 -28.40 -20.10 23.82
C ASP A 5 -28.43 -20.90 22.50
N MET A 6 -29.27 -20.47 21.57
CA MET A 6 -29.33 -21.03 20.22
C MET A 6 -28.05 -20.67 19.43
N LEU A 7 -27.58 -19.42 19.51
CA LEU A 7 -26.35 -18.97 18.84
C LEU A 7 -25.10 -19.64 19.41
N ARG A 8 -25.02 -19.87 20.73
CA ARG A 8 -23.90 -20.61 21.34
C ARG A 8 -23.77 -22.06 20.85
N ARG A 9 -24.88 -22.69 20.50
CA ARG A 9 -24.90 -24.07 19.98
C ARG A 9 -24.37 -24.16 18.55
N TYR A 10 -24.51 -23.10 17.75
CA TYR A 10 -24.05 -23.03 16.36
C TYR A 10 -22.62 -22.51 16.20
N LEU A 11 -22.15 -21.63 17.10
CA LEU A 11 -20.85 -20.98 16.98
C LEU A 11 -19.70 -21.74 17.67
N GLY A 12 -20.00 -22.82 18.41
CA GLY A 12 -18.98 -23.53 19.19
C GLY A 12 -18.34 -22.66 20.30
N PRO A 13 -17.44 -23.23 21.11
CA PRO A 13 -16.70 -22.45 22.09
C PRO A 13 -15.84 -21.43 21.36
N GLN A 14 -16.07 -20.14 21.65
CA GLN A 14 -15.23 -19.05 21.16
C GLN A 14 -13.80 -19.28 21.70
N PRO A 15 -12.77 -19.15 20.87
CA PRO A 15 -11.41 -19.20 21.36
C PRO A 15 -11.25 -18.11 22.43
N PRO A 16 -10.46 -18.33 23.49
CA PRO A 16 -10.23 -17.33 24.50
C PRO A 16 -9.72 -16.06 23.81
N ARG A 17 -10.33 -14.91 24.11
CA ARG A 17 -9.76 -13.61 23.74
C ARG A 17 -8.35 -13.63 24.30
N SER A 18 -7.35 -13.57 23.44
CA SER A 18 -5.99 -13.33 23.88
C SER A 18 -6.00 -11.98 24.61
N GLU A 19 -5.92 -12.00 25.94
CA GLU A 19 -5.52 -10.82 26.71
C GLU A 19 -4.10 -10.51 26.26
N TYR A 20 -3.97 -9.56 25.35
CA TYR A 20 -2.70 -9.04 24.93
C TYR A 20 -2.19 -8.14 26.06
N GLU A 21 -1.50 -8.71 27.01
CA GLU A 21 -0.65 -7.95 27.92
C GLU A 21 0.58 -7.49 27.13
N ASP A 22 0.52 -6.24 26.64
CA ASP A 22 1.67 -5.58 26.03
C ASP A 22 2.70 -5.23 27.10
N ASN A 23 3.49 -6.23 27.47
CA ASN A 23 4.61 -6.11 28.42
C ASN A 23 5.96 -6.09 27.68
N THR A 24 5.98 -5.79 26.40
CA THR A 24 7.23 -5.64 25.65
C THR A 24 7.87 -4.29 25.94
N PRO A 25 9.12 -4.26 26.45
CA PRO A 25 9.86 -3.02 26.66
C PRO A 25 10.03 -2.30 25.30
N ILE A 26 9.72 -1.01 25.29
CA ILE A 26 9.95 -0.12 24.14
C ILE A 26 11.42 -0.22 23.74
N GLY A 27 11.71 -0.79 22.56
CA GLY A 27 13.09 -0.88 22.04
C GLY A 27 13.60 -2.28 21.67
N GLN A 28 12.83 -3.35 21.91
CA GLN A 28 13.19 -4.65 21.37
C GLN A 28 12.50 -4.90 20.01
N PRO A 29 13.21 -5.42 18.98
CA PRO A 29 12.55 -5.81 17.76
C PRO A 29 11.57 -6.94 18.08
N VAL A 30 10.29 -6.66 17.97
CA VAL A 30 9.18 -7.63 18.10
C VAL A 30 9.22 -8.60 16.93
N SER A 31 10.20 -9.48 16.91
CA SER A 31 10.42 -10.45 15.84
C SER A 31 9.31 -11.52 15.72
N GLY A 32 8.45 -11.63 16.72
CA GLY A 32 7.33 -12.59 16.71
C GLY A 32 5.94 -11.96 16.49
N ALA A 33 5.69 -10.79 17.06
CA ALA A 33 4.37 -10.19 17.08
C ALA A 33 4.01 -9.49 15.75
N VAL A 34 4.97 -8.86 15.07
CA VAL A 34 4.73 -8.21 13.78
C VAL A 34 4.44 -9.25 12.69
N GLN A 35 5.05 -10.44 12.80
CA GLN A 35 4.79 -11.54 11.88
C GLN A 35 3.35 -12.06 11.97
N SER A 36 2.71 -12.00 13.15
CA SER A 36 1.33 -12.47 13.34
C SER A 36 0.28 -11.49 12.81
N TYR A 37 0.59 -10.20 12.70
CA TYR A 37 -0.33 -9.21 12.10
C TYR A 37 -0.28 -9.18 10.57
N VAL A 38 0.83 -9.66 9.99
CA VAL A 38 1.01 -9.72 8.53
C VAL A 38 0.57 -11.08 7.96
N SER A 39 0.49 -12.11 8.79
CA SER A 39 0.02 -13.42 8.37
C SER A 39 -1.49 -13.57 8.57
N SER A 40 -2.27 -13.21 7.58
CA SER A 40 -3.66 -13.66 7.51
C SER A 40 -3.66 -15.18 7.29
N TYR A 41 -3.93 -15.94 8.36
CA TYR A 41 -4.15 -17.37 8.25
C TYR A 41 -5.35 -17.62 7.32
N SER A 42 -5.10 -18.18 6.14
CA SER A 42 -6.19 -18.67 5.34
C SER A 42 -6.77 -19.93 5.98
N PHE A 43 -8.06 -20.20 5.77
CA PHE A 43 -8.72 -21.42 6.23
C PHE A 43 -8.01 -22.71 5.77
N THR A 44 -7.20 -22.64 4.73
CA THR A 44 -6.39 -23.73 4.17
C THR A 44 -5.02 -23.89 4.83
N GLY A 45 -4.68 -23.08 5.85
CA GLY A 45 -3.37 -23.09 6.52
C GLY A 45 -2.23 -22.44 5.71
N SER A 46 -2.52 -21.90 4.54
CA SER A 46 -1.51 -21.17 3.73
C SER A 46 -1.33 -19.77 4.27
N ASN A 47 -0.08 -19.39 4.50
CA ASN A 47 0.26 -18.02 4.90
C ASN A 47 0.27 -17.12 3.65
N ILE A 48 -0.81 -16.33 3.47
CA ILE A 48 -0.94 -15.42 2.33
C ILE A 48 -0.49 -14.03 2.77
N ASN A 49 0.60 -13.58 2.17
CA ASN A 49 1.13 -12.22 2.31
C ASN A 49 1.44 -11.64 0.92
N PRO A 50 1.76 -10.35 0.78
CA PRO A 50 2.03 -9.74 -0.50
C PRO A 50 3.11 -10.44 -1.33
N LEU A 51 4.15 -10.99 -0.68
CA LEU A 51 5.23 -11.71 -1.34
C LEU A 51 4.76 -13.08 -1.86
N THR A 52 4.12 -13.87 -0.99
CA THR A 52 3.60 -15.20 -1.40
C THR A 52 2.44 -15.10 -2.38
N ALA A 53 1.66 -14.01 -2.35
CA ALA A 53 0.62 -13.76 -3.35
C ALA A 53 1.21 -13.58 -4.76
N MET A 54 2.37 -12.93 -4.87
CA MET A 54 3.06 -12.70 -6.15
C MET A 54 3.72 -13.97 -6.72
N GLU A 55 3.87 -15.04 -5.94
CA GLU A 55 4.32 -16.35 -6.43
C GLU A 55 3.25 -17.04 -7.30
N SER A 56 1.98 -16.64 -7.16
CA SER A 56 0.92 -17.10 -8.04
C SER A 56 1.00 -16.42 -9.41
N PRO A 57 1.18 -17.16 -10.53
CA PRO A 57 1.27 -16.57 -11.86
C PRO A 57 0.06 -15.72 -12.23
N SER A 58 -1.14 -16.13 -11.80
CA SER A 58 -2.38 -15.40 -12.07
C SER A 58 -2.42 -14.06 -11.34
N VAL A 59 -2.06 -14.02 -10.07
CA VAL A 59 -2.00 -12.78 -9.28
C VAL A 59 -0.93 -11.85 -9.85
N TYR A 60 0.27 -12.39 -10.12
CA TYR A 60 1.35 -11.62 -10.75
C TYR A 60 0.92 -10.99 -12.07
N ALA A 61 0.29 -11.76 -12.96
CA ALA A 61 -0.17 -11.27 -14.26
C ALA A 61 -1.22 -10.15 -14.11
N CYS A 62 -2.20 -10.32 -13.21
CA CYS A 62 -3.24 -9.32 -12.96
C CYS A 62 -2.66 -8.02 -12.38
N VAL A 63 -1.84 -8.12 -11.34
CA VAL A 63 -1.20 -6.97 -10.70
C VAL A 63 -0.34 -6.20 -11.69
N ARG A 64 0.51 -6.92 -12.42
CA ARG A 64 1.39 -6.32 -13.43
C ARG A 64 0.61 -5.64 -14.55
N LEU A 65 -0.45 -6.28 -15.06
CA LEU A 65 -1.27 -5.71 -16.13
C LEU A 65 -1.92 -4.40 -15.68
N ILE A 66 -2.52 -4.38 -14.49
CA ILE A 66 -3.18 -3.17 -13.96
C ILE A 66 -2.16 -2.08 -13.70
N ALA A 67 -1.08 -2.39 -12.97
CA ALA A 67 -0.05 -1.42 -12.61
C ALA A 67 0.61 -0.80 -13.85
N SER A 68 1.03 -1.62 -14.83
CA SER A 68 1.66 -1.13 -16.05
C SER A 68 0.70 -0.35 -16.96
N SER A 69 -0.58 -0.70 -16.97
CA SER A 69 -1.58 0.03 -17.77
C SER A 69 -1.80 1.44 -17.22
N ILE A 70 -1.92 1.58 -15.89
CA ILE A 70 -2.11 2.88 -15.25
C ILE A 70 -0.80 3.69 -15.26
N ALA A 71 0.35 3.05 -15.07
CA ALA A 71 1.65 3.72 -15.07
C ALA A 71 1.99 4.40 -16.41
N LYS A 72 1.44 3.91 -17.51
CA LYS A 72 1.61 4.51 -18.85
C LYS A 72 0.79 5.79 -19.06
N LEU A 73 -0.21 6.03 -18.23
CA LEU A 73 -1.03 7.23 -18.33
C LEU A 73 -0.22 8.43 -17.82
N GLU A 74 -0.35 9.56 -18.50
CA GLU A 74 0.23 10.83 -18.07
C GLU A 74 -0.55 11.38 -16.88
N TRP A 75 0.16 11.77 -15.84
CA TRP A 75 -0.43 12.37 -14.65
C TRP A 75 -0.46 13.90 -14.80
N GLN A 76 -1.67 14.45 -14.80
CA GLN A 76 -1.87 15.88 -14.99
C GLN A 76 -2.03 16.58 -13.63
N ILE A 77 -1.37 17.72 -13.49
CA ILE A 77 -1.57 18.61 -12.35
C ILE A 77 -2.64 19.62 -12.71
N LEU A 78 -3.66 19.68 -11.87
CA LEU A 78 -4.80 20.56 -12.03
C LEU A 78 -4.77 21.67 -10.99
N ARG A 79 -4.85 22.92 -11.43
CA ARG A 79 -5.12 24.05 -10.56
C ARG A 79 -6.62 24.30 -10.47
N GLU A 80 -7.13 24.46 -9.27
CA GLU A 80 -8.53 24.82 -9.06
C GLU A 80 -8.69 26.34 -9.20
N THR A 81 -9.57 26.76 -10.11
CA THR A 81 -9.92 28.16 -10.36
C THR A 81 -11.42 28.35 -10.15
N PRO A 82 -11.91 29.58 -9.93
CA PRO A 82 -13.35 29.86 -9.77
C PRO A 82 -14.20 29.37 -10.95
N GLU A 83 -13.59 29.26 -12.13
CA GLU A 83 -14.21 28.83 -13.39
C GLU A 83 -14.10 27.32 -13.64
N GLY A 84 -13.36 26.57 -12.78
CA GLY A 84 -13.14 25.13 -12.92
C GLY A 84 -11.69 24.70 -12.75
N LYS A 85 -11.38 23.46 -13.11
CA LYS A 85 -10.03 22.89 -13.02
C LYS A 85 -9.28 23.08 -14.33
N VAL A 86 -8.12 23.73 -14.25
CA VAL A 86 -7.24 23.99 -15.41
C VAL A 86 -5.95 23.21 -15.27
N VAL A 87 -5.49 22.58 -16.34
CA VAL A 87 -4.23 21.84 -16.39
C VAL A 87 -3.05 22.81 -16.29
N GLU A 88 -2.11 22.54 -15.39
CA GLU A 88 -0.90 23.30 -15.18
C GLU A 88 0.35 22.50 -15.56
N PRO A 89 0.76 22.50 -16.83
CA PRO A 89 1.85 21.66 -17.33
C PRO A 89 3.22 22.12 -16.84
N ASN A 90 3.38 23.40 -16.49
CA ASN A 90 4.66 23.99 -16.05
C ASN A 90 4.90 23.89 -14.53
N HIS A 91 4.08 23.14 -13.83
CA HIS A 91 4.29 22.93 -12.39
C HIS A 91 5.53 22.06 -12.15
N PRO A 92 6.42 22.38 -11.19
CA PRO A 92 7.63 21.58 -10.91
C PRO A 92 7.37 20.09 -10.67
N LEU A 93 6.25 19.76 -10.01
CA LEU A 93 5.83 18.39 -9.80
C LEU A 93 5.48 17.64 -11.11
N ALA A 94 5.12 18.32 -12.20
CA ALA A 94 4.77 17.67 -13.46
C ALA A 94 5.98 16.91 -14.03
N ASN A 95 7.16 17.51 -13.94
CA ASN A 95 8.41 16.88 -14.36
C ASN A 95 8.75 15.66 -13.48
N LEU A 96 8.67 15.79 -12.15
CA LEU A 96 8.94 14.71 -11.21
C LEU A 96 7.99 13.53 -11.39
N LEU A 97 6.72 13.79 -11.69
CA LEU A 97 5.71 12.74 -11.84
C LEU A 97 5.74 12.04 -13.20
N ASN A 98 6.17 12.74 -14.27
CA ASN A 98 6.06 12.22 -15.64
C ASN A 98 7.40 11.93 -16.33
N VAL A 99 8.50 12.51 -15.86
CA VAL A 99 9.81 12.36 -16.49
C VAL A 99 10.77 11.64 -15.56
N GLU A 100 11.16 12.27 -14.45
CA GLU A 100 12.25 11.81 -13.60
C GLU A 100 11.95 12.13 -12.13
N PRO A 101 11.39 11.16 -11.38
CA PRO A 101 11.08 11.35 -9.96
C PRO A 101 12.34 11.48 -9.10
N ASN A 102 13.43 10.79 -9.45
CA ASN A 102 14.74 10.84 -8.81
C ASN A 102 15.83 10.44 -9.80
N GLU A 103 17.11 10.51 -9.37
CA GLU A 103 18.26 10.18 -10.22
C GLU A 103 18.34 8.71 -10.65
N ASP A 104 17.72 7.79 -9.89
CA ASP A 104 17.86 6.34 -10.08
C ASP A 104 16.69 5.71 -10.84
N THR A 105 15.50 6.34 -10.84
CA THR A 105 14.30 5.72 -11.38
C THR A 105 13.55 6.61 -12.36
N SER A 106 13.10 6.02 -13.47
CA SER A 106 12.20 6.72 -14.40
C SER A 106 10.77 6.82 -13.84
N ALA A 107 10.01 7.81 -14.30
CA ALA A 107 8.63 8.02 -13.88
C ALA A 107 7.74 6.79 -14.13
N LEU A 108 7.98 6.04 -15.21
CA LEU A 108 7.23 4.82 -15.49
C LEU A 108 7.44 3.75 -14.41
N VAL A 109 8.70 3.49 -14.06
CA VAL A 109 9.07 2.49 -13.05
C VAL A 109 8.56 2.91 -11.67
N PHE A 110 8.72 4.18 -11.32
CA PHE A 110 8.22 4.74 -10.07
C PHE A 110 6.70 4.53 -9.93
N ARG A 111 5.92 4.89 -10.94
CA ARG A 111 4.45 4.75 -10.95
C ARG A 111 4.03 3.28 -10.92
N GLU A 112 4.68 2.41 -11.71
CA GLU A 112 4.38 0.98 -11.72
C GLU A 112 4.64 0.34 -10.35
N THR A 113 5.76 0.66 -9.69
CA THR A 113 6.08 0.15 -8.35
C THR A 113 5.12 0.69 -7.29
N LEU A 114 4.83 1.99 -7.31
CA LEU A 114 3.86 2.61 -6.39
C LEU A 114 2.47 1.95 -6.49
N LEU A 115 2.01 1.70 -7.72
CA LEU A 115 0.73 1.04 -7.99
C LEU A 115 0.76 -0.43 -7.60
N THR A 116 1.85 -1.14 -7.84
CA THR A 116 2.04 -2.53 -7.42
C THR A 116 1.94 -2.65 -5.90
N ASN A 117 2.61 -1.77 -5.16
CA ASN A 117 2.51 -1.71 -3.70
C ASN A 117 1.06 -1.44 -3.26
N ALA A 118 0.40 -0.47 -3.87
CA ALA A 118 -0.99 -0.15 -3.56
C ALA A 118 -1.96 -1.32 -3.83
N LEU A 119 -1.75 -2.08 -4.89
CA LEU A 119 -2.57 -3.25 -5.22
C LEU A 119 -2.35 -4.41 -4.25
N LEU A 120 -1.13 -4.59 -3.76
CA LEU A 120 -0.77 -5.71 -2.87
C LEU A 120 -1.05 -5.43 -1.39
N THR A 121 -0.85 -4.20 -0.94
CA THR A 121 -0.95 -3.83 0.48
C THR A 121 -2.09 -2.86 0.79
N GLY A 122 -2.79 -2.37 -0.25
CA GLY A 122 -3.84 -1.36 -0.14
C GLY A 122 -3.31 0.09 -0.10
N ASN A 123 -1.99 0.28 0.00
CA ASN A 123 -1.38 1.60 0.08
C ASN A 123 -0.08 1.65 -0.72
N GLY A 124 0.21 2.81 -1.32
CA GLY A 124 1.49 3.12 -1.93
C GLY A 124 2.03 4.42 -1.32
N TYR A 125 3.26 4.39 -0.83
CA TYR A 125 3.89 5.54 -0.17
C TYR A 125 5.12 5.97 -0.93
N ALA A 126 5.31 7.29 -1.00
CA ALA A 126 6.52 7.89 -1.49
C ALA A 126 6.96 9.03 -0.56
N TYR A 127 8.25 9.11 -0.30
CA TYR A 127 8.85 10.22 0.42
C TYR A 127 9.09 11.38 -0.55
N ILE A 128 8.71 12.59 -0.15
CA ILE A 128 8.90 13.81 -0.94
C ILE A 128 10.05 14.57 -0.34
N GLN A 129 11.20 14.57 -1.02
CA GLN A 129 12.32 15.39 -0.66
C GLN A 129 12.07 16.85 -1.14
N ARG A 130 12.29 17.80 -0.24
CA ARG A 130 12.06 19.23 -0.53
C ARG A 130 13.33 20.02 -0.33
N ASP A 131 13.49 21.08 -1.09
CA ASP A 131 14.57 22.06 -0.92
C ASP A 131 14.30 23.03 0.26
N ALA A 132 15.22 23.95 0.48
CA ALA A 132 15.10 24.96 1.54
C ALA A 132 13.92 25.94 1.33
N SER A 133 13.39 26.03 0.11
CA SER A 133 12.21 26.84 -0.25
C SER A 133 10.89 26.07 -0.10
N GLY A 134 10.96 24.78 0.25
CA GLY A 134 9.81 23.89 0.38
C GLY A 134 9.34 23.27 -0.94
N MET A 135 10.05 23.52 -2.05
CA MET A 135 9.70 22.93 -3.35
C MET A 135 10.15 21.46 -3.42
N PRO A 136 9.34 20.58 -4.02
CA PRO A 136 9.69 19.19 -4.21
C PRO A 136 10.84 19.05 -5.22
N VAL A 137 11.88 18.30 -4.84
CA VAL A 137 13.09 18.06 -5.64
C VAL A 137 13.17 16.61 -6.10
N SER A 138 12.73 15.67 -5.26
CA SER A 138 12.82 14.24 -5.54
C SER A 138 11.67 13.48 -4.89
N LEU A 139 11.31 12.35 -5.49
CA LEU A 139 10.33 11.39 -4.99
C LEU A 139 10.98 10.02 -4.84
N GLU A 140 10.92 9.46 -3.64
CA GLU A 140 11.50 8.14 -3.32
C GLU A 140 10.40 7.18 -2.86
N LEU A 141 10.41 5.94 -3.35
CA LEU A 141 9.49 4.91 -2.91
C LEU A 141 9.86 4.41 -1.52
N LEU A 142 8.85 4.14 -0.68
CA LEU A 142 8.98 3.56 0.65
C LEU A 142 8.55 2.10 0.67
#